data_f46f5e7a8664525649be4998fb44b4dd
#
_entry.id   f46f5e7a8664525649be4998fb44b4dd
#
_cell.length_a   1.000
_cell.length_b   1.000
_cell.length_c   1.000
_cell.angle_alpha   90.00
_cell.angle_beta   90.00
_cell.angle_gamma   90.00
#
_symmetry.space_group_name_H-M   'P 1'
#
loop_
_entity.id
_entity.type
_entity.pdbx_description
1 polymer ?
#
loop_
_entity_poly.entity_id
_entity_poly.type
_entity_poly.pdbx_seq_one_letter_code
_entity_poly.pdbx_strand_id
1 'polypeptide(L)'
;EKTLFIEKEIKKTKLKIDVKPTVASPLVNGYRNKAIVAFNQKYEYGLYEEHSQDIIPYKHCLLHEDIMDEILQYIQSYLRKYRVSIYDRKRHKGLLRHILIRRGVKTDQTMVVLVCNENMWRGSKQFCNQLVKKFPSIKTIVLNVNTRRTPIVLGNEDKVLYGKGFIVDELCGLKFKISPQSFYQI
;
A
#
# COMPACT_ATOMS: atom_id res chain seq x y z
N GLU A 1 2.19 -15.36 -25.63
CA GLU A 1 0.79 -15.50 -25.20
C GLU A 1 0.03 -14.18 -25.36
N LYS A 2 0.44 -13.07 -24.71
CA LYS A 2 -0.24 -11.76 -24.81
C LYS A 2 -0.27 -11.20 -26.24
N THR A 3 0.82 -11.31 -27.00
CA THR A 3 0.86 -10.89 -28.41
C THR A 3 -0.17 -11.66 -29.21
N LEU A 4 -0.20 -13.00 -29.11
CA LEU A 4 -1.15 -13.85 -29.80
C LEU A 4 -2.61 -13.53 -29.44
N PHE A 5 -2.87 -13.17 -28.19
CA PHE A 5 -4.18 -12.74 -27.75
C PHE A 5 -4.64 -11.48 -28.51
N ILE A 6 -3.79 -10.45 -28.56
CA ILE A 6 -4.11 -9.19 -29.27
C ILE A 6 -4.25 -9.42 -30.78
N GLU A 7 -3.37 -10.20 -31.39
CA GLU A 7 -3.49 -10.57 -32.82
C GLU A 7 -4.85 -11.23 -33.14
N LYS A 8 -5.28 -12.13 -32.26
CA LYS A 8 -6.57 -12.83 -32.40
C LYS A 8 -7.76 -11.85 -32.29
N GLU A 9 -7.70 -10.89 -31.37
CA GLU A 9 -8.76 -9.88 -31.21
C GLU A 9 -8.80 -8.92 -32.41
N ILE A 10 -7.64 -8.47 -32.91
CA ILE A 10 -7.56 -7.59 -34.09
C ILE A 10 -8.09 -8.28 -35.36
N LYS A 11 -7.79 -9.57 -35.55
CA LYS A 11 -8.35 -10.32 -36.67
C LYS A 11 -9.88 -10.28 -36.75
N LYS A 12 -10.58 -10.18 -35.63
CA LYS A 12 -12.05 -10.07 -35.59
C LYS A 12 -12.55 -8.71 -36.10
N THR A 13 -11.73 -7.67 -36.04
CA THR A 13 -12.14 -6.30 -36.41
C THR A 13 -12.00 -5.99 -37.90
N LYS A 14 -11.42 -6.90 -38.71
CA LYS A 14 -11.07 -6.70 -40.14
C LYS A 14 -10.05 -5.57 -40.38
N LEU A 15 -9.43 -5.03 -39.32
CA LEU A 15 -8.38 -4.02 -39.44
C LEU A 15 -7.05 -4.69 -39.80
N LYS A 16 -6.29 -4.05 -40.70
CA LYS A 16 -4.92 -4.45 -41.05
C LYS A 16 -3.94 -3.75 -40.15
N ILE A 17 -3.71 -4.30 -38.95
CA ILE A 17 -2.78 -3.75 -37.97
C ILE A 17 -1.68 -4.76 -37.70
N ASP A 18 -0.42 -4.29 -37.78
CA ASP A 18 0.75 -5.07 -37.39
C ASP A 18 0.92 -5.02 -35.87
N VAL A 19 0.77 -6.17 -35.21
CA VAL A 19 0.93 -6.30 -33.78
C VAL A 19 2.38 -6.58 -33.45
N LYS A 20 3.03 -5.65 -32.80
CA LYS A 20 4.40 -5.81 -32.32
C LYS A 20 4.48 -6.82 -31.17
N PRO A 21 5.61 -7.54 -31.01
CA PRO A 21 5.81 -8.39 -29.84
C PRO A 21 5.62 -7.64 -28.53
N THR A 22 5.02 -8.30 -27.54
CA THR A 22 4.88 -7.75 -26.19
C THR A 22 6.25 -7.48 -25.58
N VAL A 23 6.48 -6.26 -25.12
CA VAL A 23 7.69 -5.91 -24.37
C VAL A 23 7.59 -6.52 -22.98
N ALA A 24 8.57 -7.33 -22.61
CA ALA A 24 8.64 -7.95 -21.30
C ALA A 24 9.02 -6.91 -20.23
N SER A 25 8.45 -7.05 -19.02
CA SER A 25 8.95 -6.29 -17.87
C SER A 25 10.37 -6.74 -17.50
N PRO A 26 11.28 -5.83 -17.20
CA PRO A 26 12.62 -6.19 -16.72
C PRO A 26 12.58 -6.91 -15.35
N LEU A 27 11.53 -6.67 -14.57
CA LEU A 27 11.29 -7.33 -13.30
C LEU A 27 10.08 -8.25 -13.38
N VAL A 28 10.27 -9.52 -13.01
CA VAL A 28 9.18 -10.50 -12.90
C VAL A 28 8.49 -10.35 -11.55
N ASN A 29 9.26 -10.13 -10.49
CA ASN A 29 8.80 -9.94 -9.11
C ASN A 29 9.23 -8.56 -8.60
N GLY A 30 8.62 -8.09 -7.50
CA GLY A 30 9.00 -6.86 -6.81
C GLY A 30 8.72 -5.57 -7.59
N TYR A 31 7.90 -5.60 -8.64
CA TYR A 31 7.68 -4.47 -9.53
C TYR A 31 6.65 -3.46 -9.01
N ARG A 32 5.88 -3.79 -7.98
CA ARG A 32 4.90 -2.86 -7.41
C ARG A 32 5.55 -1.96 -6.36
N ASN A 33 5.39 -0.67 -6.54
CA ASN A 33 5.85 0.35 -5.62
C ASN A 33 4.81 0.76 -4.56
N LYS A 34 3.69 0.03 -4.50
CA LYS A 34 2.60 0.27 -3.55
C LYS A 34 2.01 -1.04 -3.03
N ALA A 35 1.84 -1.14 -1.71
CA ALA A 35 1.10 -2.19 -1.04
C ALA A 35 -0.03 -1.59 -0.21
N ILE A 36 -1.20 -2.23 -0.20
CA ILE A 36 -2.33 -1.91 0.67
C ILE A 36 -2.79 -3.21 1.31
N VAL A 37 -2.85 -3.23 2.65
CA VAL A 37 -3.30 -4.39 3.41
C VAL A 37 -4.35 -3.99 4.44
N ALA A 38 -5.24 -4.92 4.75
CA ALA A 38 -6.14 -4.84 5.89
C ALA A 38 -5.67 -5.79 7.01
N PHE A 39 -6.19 -5.61 8.23
CA PHE A 39 -5.89 -6.47 9.36
C PHE A 39 -7.17 -7.13 9.88
N ASN A 40 -7.05 -8.40 10.27
CA ASN A 40 -8.11 -9.10 11.00
C ASN A 40 -7.94 -8.92 12.53
N GLN A 41 -8.92 -9.41 13.31
CA GLN A 41 -8.91 -9.30 14.77
C GLN A 41 -7.80 -10.13 15.45
N LYS A 42 -7.13 -11.03 14.70
CA LYS A 42 -5.96 -11.79 15.17
C LYS A 42 -4.65 -11.06 14.90
N TYR A 43 -4.70 -9.81 14.40
CA TYR A 43 -3.56 -9.00 13.95
C TYR A 43 -2.83 -9.60 12.73
N GLU A 44 -3.47 -10.44 11.95
CA GLU A 44 -2.93 -10.91 10.69
C GLU A 44 -3.27 -9.91 9.59
N TYR A 45 -2.30 -9.54 8.75
CA TYR A 45 -2.54 -8.69 7.60
C TYR A 45 -2.66 -9.49 6.32
N GLY A 46 -3.41 -8.95 5.38
CA GLY A 46 -3.62 -9.59 4.09
C GLY A 46 -4.51 -8.78 3.16
N LEU A 47 -4.97 -9.45 2.11
CA LEU A 47 -5.92 -8.92 1.13
C LEU A 47 -7.31 -9.47 1.43
N TYR A 48 -8.33 -8.74 1.01
CA TYR A 48 -9.69 -9.26 1.08
C TYR A 48 -9.87 -10.41 0.09
N GLU A 49 -10.55 -11.44 0.52
CA GLU A 49 -11.04 -12.51 -0.34
C GLU A 49 -12.05 -11.92 -1.34
N GLU A 50 -12.06 -12.44 -2.55
CA GLU A 50 -12.99 -12.00 -3.58
C GLU A 50 -14.46 -12.23 -3.15
N HIS A 51 -15.28 -11.23 -3.32
CA HIS A 51 -16.70 -11.21 -2.90
C HIS A 51 -16.94 -11.39 -1.39
N SER A 52 -15.90 -11.26 -0.58
CA SER A 52 -15.93 -11.42 0.88
C SER A 52 -15.38 -10.20 1.59
N GLN A 53 -15.51 -10.18 2.92
CA GLN A 53 -14.84 -9.23 3.81
C GLN A 53 -13.76 -9.91 4.66
N ASP A 54 -13.57 -11.19 4.43
CA ASP A 54 -12.55 -11.96 5.13
C ASP A 54 -11.18 -11.65 4.55
N ILE A 55 -10.17 -11.72 5.39
CA ILE A 55 -8.80 -11.41 5.03
C ILE A 55 -8.04 -12.71 4.81
N ILE A 56 -7.48 -12.87 3.62
CA ILE A 56 -6.52 -13.93 3.30
C ILE A 56 -5.15 -13.43 3.74
N PRO A 57 -4.60 -13.95 4.86
CA PRO A 57 -3.32 -13.49 5.34
C PRO A 57 -2.17 -14.03 4.48
N TYR A 58 -1.11 -13.22 4.35
CA TYR A 58 0.14 -13.64 3.73
C TYR A 58 1.35 -13.15 4.53
N LYS A 59 2.52 -13.78 4.32
CA LYS A 59 3.77 -13.36 4.93
C LYS A 59 4.73 -12.72 3.94
N HIS A 60 4.63 -13.12 2.69
CA HIS A 60 5.48 -12.67 1.60
C HIS A 60 4.65 -12.49 0.34
N CYS A 61 4.90 -11.41 -0.39
CA CYS A 61 4.22 -11.08 -1.63
C CYS A 61 5.24 -10.88 -2.76
N LEU A 62 5.16 -11.67 -3.80
CA LEU A 62 6.05 -11.57 -4.95
C LEU A 62 5.87 -10.28 -5.77
N LEU A 63 4.81 -9.52 -5.55
CA LEU A 63 4.48 -8.36 -6.37
C LEU A 63 5.21 -7.08 -5.95
N HIS A 64 5.56 -6.93 -4.68
CA HIS A 64 6.30 -5.76 -4.16
C HIS A 64 7.62 -6.18 -3.52
N GLU A 65 8.49 -5.21 -3.25
CA GLU A 65 9.80 -5.44 -2.65
C GLU A 65 9.68 -5.99 -1.22
N ASP A 66 10.60 -6.87 -0.84
CA ASP A 66 10.64 -7.56 0.48
C ASP A 66 10.62 -6.60 1.66
N ILE A 67 11.23 -5.42 1.53
CA ILE A 67 11.23 -4.40 2.56
C ILE A 67 9.82 -3.97 2.98
N MET A 68 8.83 -4.02 2.07
CA MET A 68 7.44 -3.72 2.43
C MET A 68 6.86 -4.80 3.34
N ASP A 69 7.18 -6.08 3.09
CA ASP A 69 6.77 -7.18 3.97
C ASP A 69 7.44 -7.08 5.34
N GLU A 70 8.73 -6.73 5.39
CA GLU A 70 9.44 -6.51 6.67
C GLU A 70 8.80 -5.38 7.49
N ILE A 71 8.45 -4.28 6.84
CA ILE A 71 7.73 -3.16 7.48
C ILE A 71 6.36 -3.63 8.01
N LEU A 72 5.59 -4.36 7.20
CA LEU A 72 4.28 -4.87 7.60
C LEU A 72 4.36 -5.85 8.77
N GLN A 73 5.32 -6.77 8.76
CA GLN A 73 5.56 -7.71 9.86
C GLN A 73 5.96 -7.01 11.16
N TYR A 74 6.80 -5.96 11.06
CA TYR A 74 7.14 -5.14 12.21
C TYR A 74 5.91 -4.41 12.77
N ILE A 75 5.12 -3.79 11.89
CA ILE A 75 3.87 -3.12 12.29
C ILE A 75 2.91 -4.13 12.94
N GLN A 76 2.72 -5.30 12.36
CA GLN A 76 1.90 -6.38 12.93
C GLN A 76 2.34 -6.72 14.36
N SER A 77 3.63 -6.91 14.57
CA SER A 77 4.21 -7.22 15.88
C SER A 77 3.95 -6.09 16.89
N TYR A 78 4.10 -4.84 16.46
CA TYR A 78 3.80 -3.66 17.27
C TYR A 78 2.33 -3.60 17.67
N LEU A 79 1.41 -3.74 16.69
CA LEU A 79 -0.03 -3.69 16.92
C LEU A 79 -0.47 -4.74 17.94
N ARG A 80 0.06 -5.96 17.83
CA ARG A 80 -0.22 -7.07 18.76
C ARG A 80 0.34 -6.78 20.16
N LYS A 81 1.60 -6.33 20.24
CA LYS A 81 2.26 -6.01 21.52
C LYS A 81 1.52 -4.95 22.31
N TYR A 82 1.08 -3.89 21.65
CA TYR A 82 0.42 -2.74 22.30
C TYR A 82 -1.11 -2.82 22.25
N ARG A 83 -1.66 -3.94 21.80
CA ARG A 83 -3.11 -4.21 21.71
C ARG A 83 -3.88 -3.08 21.02
N VAL A 84 -3.31 -2.56 19.91
CA VAL A 84 -3.98 -1.54 19.12
C VAL A 84 -5.24 -2.12 18.51
N SER A 85 -6.37 -1.47 18.69
CA SER A 85 -7.65 -2.00 18.21
C SER A 85 -7.71 -2.02 16.67
N ILE A 86 -8.05 -3.18 16.12
CA ILE A 86 -8.29 -3.34 14.68
C ILE A 86 -9.76 -3.03 14.38
N TYR A 87 -9.99 -2.31 13.29
CA TYR A 87 -11.33 -1.95 12.87
C TYR A 87 -12.17 -3.18 12.50
N ASP A 88 -13.31 -3.30 13.15
CA ASP A 88 -14.35 -4.27 12.82
C ASP A 88 -15.43 -3.58 11.97
N ARG A 89 -15.53 -3.98 10.71
CA ARG A 89 -16.45 -3.38 9.74
C ARG A 89 -17.92 -3.63 10.11
N LYS A 90 -18.24 -4.79 10.69
CA LYS A 90 -19.61 -5.14 11.08
C LYS A 90 -20.08 -4.26 12.23
N ARG A 91 -19.22 -4.06 13.23
CA ARG A 91 -19.52 -3.25 14.43
C ARG A 91 -19.22 -1.77 14.24
N HIS A 92 -18.49 -1.40 13.19
CA HIS A 92 -17.99 -0.04 12.95
C HIS A 92 -17.15 0.50 14.12
N LYS A 93 -16.33 -0.32 14.73
CA LYS A 93 -15.50 -0.01 15.90
C LYS A 93 -14.06 -0.46 15.69
N GLY A 94 -13.14 0.20 16.40
CA GLY A 94 -11.71 -0.07 16.29
C GLY A 94 -10.99 1.02 15.51
N LEU A 95 -9.69 1.13 15.71
CA LEU A 95 -8.86 2.22 15.21
C LEU A 95 -8.34 1.96 13.79
N LEU A 96 -7.49 0.93 13.64
CA LEU A 96 -6.75 0.70 12.42
C LEU A 96 -7.55 -0.10 11.39
N ARG A 97 -7.73 0.47 10.21
CA ARG A 97 -8.44 -0.14 9.08
C ARG A 97 -7.50 -0.78 8.06
N HIS A 98 -6.53 0.01 7.58
CA HIS A 98 -5.59 -0.43 6.55
C HIS A 98 -4.20 0.17 6.80
N ILE A 99 -3.19 -0.47 6.26
CA ILE A 99 -1.87 0.11 6.04
C ILE A 99 -1.66 0.23 4.54
N LEU A 100 -1.20 1.41 4.11
CA LEU A 100 -0.72 1.63 2.76
C LEU A 100 0.76 1.97 2.84
N ILE A 101 1.59 1.26 2.08
CA ILE A 101 3.01 1.56 1.92
C ILE A 101 3.26 2.00 0.49
N ARG A 102 4.04 3.05 0.30
CA ARG A 102 4.53 3.51 -1.00
C ARG A 102 6.04 3.65 -0.97
N ARG A 103 6.69 3.24 -2.04
CA ARG A 103 8.14 3.43 -2.24
C ARG A 103 8.42 4.28 -3.46
N GLY A 104 9.39 5.17 -3.32
CA GLY A 104 10.10 5.77 -4.43
C GLY A 104 11.28 4.87 -4.80
N VAL A 105 11.17 4.18 -5.91
CA VAL A 105 12.13 3.13 -6.30
C VAL A 105 13.54 3.69 -6.53
N LYS A 106 13.65 4.86 -7.19
CA LYS A 106 14.94 5.52 -7.43
C LYS A 106 15.52 6.19 -6.20
N THR A 107 14.68 6.70 -5.31
CA THR A 107 15.11 7.49 -4.16
C THR A 107 15.16 6.70 -2.86
N ASP A 108 14.71 5.45 -2.88
CA ASP A 108 14.58 4.59 -1.69
C ASP A 108 13.76 5.23 -0.55
N GLN A 109 12.88 6.18 -0.88
CA GLN A 109 12.02 6.81 0.11
C GLN A 109 10.76 5.99 0.31
N THR A 110 10.41 5.73 1.56
CA THR A 110 9.20 4.99 1.93
C THR A 110 8.23 5.90 2.66
N MET A 111 6.96 5.82 2.30
CA MET A 111 5.83 6.41 3.01
C MET A 111 4.96 5.30 3.59
N VAL A 112 4.58 5.45 4.86
CA VAL A 112 3.60 4.59 5.53
C VAL A 112 2.35 5.41 5.83
N VAL A 113 1.20 4.95 5.37
CA VAL A 113 -0.10 5.56 5.65
C VAL A 113 -0.91 4.62 6.54
N LEU A 114 -1.30 5.12 7.69
CA LEU A 114 -2.15 4.43 8.66
C LEU A 114 -3.58 4.89 8.44
N VAL A 115 -4.41 4.06 7.81
CA VAL A 115 -5.82 4.40 7.60
C VAL A 115 -6.60 4.04 8.85
N CYS A 116 -7.12 5.05 9.53
CA CYS A 116 -7.77 4.93 10.83
C CYS A 116 -9.25 5.34 10.78
N ASN A 117 -10.05 4.70 11.63
CA ASN A 117 -11.46 5.06 11.85
C ASN A 117 -11.63 6.26 12.78
N GLU A 118 -10.54 6.76 13.35
CA GLU A 118 -10.49 7.88 14.28
C GLU A 118 -9.41 8.87 13.84
N ASN A 119 -9.57 10.13 14.22
CA ASN A 119 -8.64 11.18 13.85
C ASN A 119 -7.42 11.29 14.80
N MET A 120 -7.32 10.38 15.77
CA MET A 120 -6.25 10.36 16.76
C MET A 120 -5.88 8.91 17.11
N TRP A 121 -4.58 8.65 17.16
CA TRP A 121 -4.05 7.42 17.73
C TRP A 121 -3.13 7.75 18.91
N ARG A 122 -3.57 7.41 20.11
CA ARG A 122 -2.76 7.52 21.34
C ARG A 122 -1.55 6.58 21.21
N GLY A 123 -0.34 7.10 21.42
CA GLY A 123 0.91 6.34 21.22
C GLY A 123 1.49 6.40 19.82
N SER A 124 0.90 7.14 18.88
CA SER A 124 1.43 7.32 17.53
C SER A 124 2.87 7.85 17.50
N LYS A 125 3.23 8.75 18.41
CA LYS A 125 4.61 9.28 18.53
C LYS A 125 5.63 8.18 18.82
N GLN A 126 5.32 7.29 19.77
CA GLN A 126 6.19 6.15 20.11
C GLN A 126 6.29 5.17 18.93
N PHE A 127 5.15 4.87 18.29
CA PHE A 127 5.10 4.04 17.10
C PHE A 127 6.01 4.60 15.99
N CYS A 128 5.84 5.87 15.64
CA CYS A 128 6.63 6.52 14.60
C CYS A 128 8.14 6.47 14.91
N ASN A 129 8.52 6.81 16.15
CA ASN A 129 9.93 6.78 16.55
C ASN A 129 10.56 5.39 16.43
N GLN A 130 9.85 4.34 16.85
CA GLN A 130 10.34 2.97 16.76
C GLN A 130 10.40 2.49 15.31
N LEU A 131 9.37 2.78 14.51
CA LEU A 131 9.30 2.37 13.12
C LEU A 131 10.41 3.01 12.26
N VAL A 132 10.59 4.33 12.40
CA VAL A 132 11.63 5.07 11.66
C VAL A 132 13.05 4.67 12.10
N LYS A 133 13.25 4.41 13.40
CA LYS A 133 14.54 3.90 13.90
C LYS A 133 14.87 2.53 13.28
N LYS A 134 13.88 1.65 13.12
CA LYS A 134 14.08 0.32 12.53
C LYS A 134 14.25 0.39 11.00
N PHE A 135 13.53 1.29 10.32
CA PHE A 135 13.52 1.43 8.87
C PHE A 135 13.85 2.87 8.45
N PRO A 136 15.12 3.23 8.30
CA PRO A 136 15.56 4.60 7.96
C PRO A 136 15.08 5.08 6.56
N SER A 137 14.69 4.17 5.68
CA SER A 137 14.06 4.50 4.38
C SER A 137 12.70 5.19 4.54
N ILE A 138 12.02 5.03 5.68
CA ILE A 138 10.74 5.69 5.95
C ILE A 138 10.99 7.19 6.18
N LYS A 139 10.54 8.00 5.21
CA LYS A 139 10.69 9.47 5.24
C LYS A 139 9.43 10.18 5.71
N THR A 140 8.30 9.51 5.71
CA THR A 140 7.05 10.08 6.21
C THR A 140 6.06 9.00 6.68
N ILE A 141 5.32 9.33 7.73
CA ILE A 141 4.20 8.53 8.24
C ILE A 141 2.99 9.45 8.33
N VAL A 142 1.89 9.02 7.76
CA VAL A 142 0.63 9.77 7.69
C VAL A 142 -0.49 8.96 8.33
N LEU A 143 -1.30 9.59 9.16
CA LEU A 143 -2.58 9.06 9.61
C LEU A 143 -3.66 9.60 8.66
N ASN A 144 -4.28 8.73 7.89
CA ASN A 144 -5.43 9.05 7.05
C ASN A 144 -6.71 8.69 7.77
N VAL A 145 -7.62 9.65 7.88
CA VAL A 145 -8.88 9.49 8.62
C VAL A 145 -9.98 9.02 7.67
N ASN A 146 -10.48 7.81 7.89
CA ASN A 146 -11.62 7.29 7.15
C ASN A 146 -12.66 6.70 8.11
N THR A 147 -13.61 7.52 8.54
CA THR A 147 -14.69 7.14 9.46
C THR A 147 -15.93 6.60 8.73
N ARG A 148 -15.92 6.56 7.39
CA ARG A 148 -17.08 6.17 6.59
C ARG A 148 -17.21 4.65 6.45
N ARG A 149 -18.45 4.16 6.36
CA ARG A 149 -18.75 2.78 5.94
C ARG A 149 -18.67 2.69 4.41
N THR A 150 -17.47 2.54 3.88
CA THR A 150 -17.19 2.57 2.43
C THR A 150 -16.14 1.51 2.08
N PRO A 151 -16.16 0.96 0.86
CA PRO A 151 -15.06 0.15 0.35
C PRO A 151 -13.82 0.98 -0.02
N ILE A 152 -13.96 2.31 -0.13
CA ILE A 152 -12.83 3.20 -0.43
C ILE A 152 -11.86 3.19 0.76
N VAL A 153 -10.60 2.92 0.48
CA VAL A 153 -9.57 2.76 1.52
C VAL A 153 -9.24 4.09 2.17
N LEU A 154 -8.88 5.10 1.39
CA LEU A 154 -8.45 6.39 1.90
C LEU A 154 -9.65 7.31 2.19
N GLY A 155 -9.60 8.00 3.33
CA GLY A 155 -10.46 9.12 3.63
C GLY A 155 -9.91 10.42 3.07
N ASN A 156 -10.58 11.54 3.34
CA ASN A 156 -10.25 12.85 2.78
C ASN A 156 -9.32 13.68 3.68
N GLU A 157 -9.07 13.27 4.91
CA GLU A 157 -8.24 13.99 5.87
C GLU A 157 -6.95 13.22 6.13
N ASP A 158 -5.81 13.91 5.96
CA ASP A 158 -4.48 13.39 6.23
C ASP A 158 -3.83 14.19 7.37
N LYS A 159 -3.27 13.50 8.38
CA LYS A 159 -2.47 14.08 9.46
C LYS A 159 -1.06 13.55 9.38
N VAL A 160 -0.08 14.42 9.21
CA VAL A 160 1.32 14.03 9.20
C VAL A 160 1.77 13.71 10.62
N LEU A 161 2.15 12.45 10.88
CA LEU A 161 2.69 12.01 12.15
C LEU A 161 4.21 12.10 12.21
N TYR A 162 4.87 11.95 11.05
CA TYR A 162 6.31 12.05 10.89
C TYR A 162 6.66 12.50 9.47
N GLY A 163 7.71 13.32 9.33
CA GLY A 163 8.22 13.77 8.04
C GLY A 163 7.39 14.86 7.39
N LYS A 164 7.34 14.86 6.05
CA LYS A 164 6.74 15.95 5.25
C LYS A 164 5.33 15.66 4.71
N GLY A 165 4.78 14.46 4.95
CA GLY A 165 3.50 14.03 4.39
C GLY A 165 3.55 13.58 2.93
N PHE A 166 4.74 13.50 2.36
CA PHE A 166 4.99 13.02 1.00
C PHE A 166 6.38 12.42 0.87
N ILE A 167 6.59 11.63 -0.16
CA ILE A 167 7.90 11.19 -0.64
C ILE A 167 8.17 11.77 -2.02
N VAL A 168 9.42 11.73 -2.44
CA VAL A 168 9.83 12.12 -3.79
C VAL A 168 10.40 10.90 -4.48
N ASP A 169 10.02 10.70 -5.74
CA ASP A 169 10.67 9.72 -6.60
C ASP A 169 11.12 10.37 -7.92
N GLU A 170 11.95 9.66 -8.68
CA GLU A 170 12.48 10.13 -9.95
C GLU A 170 12.09 9.15 -11.07
N LEU A 171 11.53 9.67 -12.15
CA LEU A 171 11.19 8.93 -13.35
C LEU A 171 11.60 9.75 -14.57
N CYS A 172 12.39 9.17 -15.47
CA CYS A 172 12.89 9.81 -16.69
C CYS A 172 13.58 11.17 -16.43
N GLY A 173 14.36 11.28 -15.33
CA GLY A 173 15.05 12.51 -14.96
C GLY A 173 14.17 13.58 -14.29
N LEU A 174 12.86 13.34 -14.14
CA LEU A 174 11.94 14.25 -13.50
C LEU A 174 11.62 13.79 -12.07
N LYS A 175 11.53 14.76 -11.14
CA LYS A 175 11.17 14.50 -9.75
C LYS A 175 9.68 14.63 -9.52
N PHE A 176 9.07 13.61 -8.94
CA PHE A 176 7.64 13.54 -8.62
C PHE A 176 7.43 13.58 -7.12
N LYS A 177 6.59 14.51 -6.67
CA LYS A 177 6.10 14.55 -5.30
C LYS A 177 4.89 13.61 -5.18
N ILE A 178 5.00 12.60 -4.31
CA ILE A 178 3.99 11.55 -4.14
C ILE A 178 3.36 11.70 -2.76
N SER A 179 2.08 12.03 -2.70
CA SER A 179 1.26 12.09 -1.49
C SER A 179 0.50 10.76 -1.27
N PRO A 180 -0.18 10.55 -0.11
CA PRO A 180 -1.04 9.39 0.10
C PRO A 180 -2.08 9.19 -1.01
N GLN A 181 -2.66 10.27 -1.53
CA GLN A 181 -3.72 10.26 -2.53
C GLN A 181 -3.22 10.17 -3.98
N SER A 182 -1.90 10.36 -4.22
CA SER A 182 -1.37 10.37 -5.58
C SER A 182 -1.59 9.04 -6.29
N PHE A 183 -1.97 9.08 -7.58
CA PHE A 183 -1.82 7.94 -8.46
C PHE A 183 -0.41 7.97 -9.04
N TYR A 184 0.42 6.96 -8.72
CA TYR A 184 1.78 6.82 -9.20
C TYR A 184 2.14 5.35 -9.33
N GLN A 185 2.44 4.92 -10.55
CA GLN A 185 2.88 3.57 -10.91
C GLN A 185 4.03 3.68 -11.91
N ILE A 186 5.04 2.85 -11.76
CA ILE A 186 6.25 2.81 -12.59
C ILE A 186 6.51 1.38 -13.03
#